data_05d8fc0e08ecd3d1cd52c5d45317ee01
#
_entry.id   05d8fc0e08ecd3d1cd52c5d45317ee01
#
_cell.length_a   1.000
_cell.length_b   1.000
_cell.length_c   1.000
_cell.angle_alpha   90.00
_cell.angle_beta   90.00
_cell.angle_gamma   90.00
#
_symmetry.space_group_name_H-M   'P 1'
#
loop_
_entity.id
_entity.type
_entity.pdbx_description
1 polymer ?
#
loop_
_entity_poly.entity_id
_entity_poly.type
_entity_poly.pdbx_seq_one_letter_code
_entity_poly.pdbx_strand_id
1 'polypeptide(L)'
;VLSIYNTLSKSKEVFKPLDGNKVRMYVCGMTVYDYCHLGHGRSMVAFDLVTRWLRFSGYDLTYVRNITDIDDKIINRARENGEAFDALTARMIDAMHEDEARLNILKPDMEPRATDYIGGMHDMIQSLIDKGYAYAPGNGDVYYRVGKFLGYGKLSRKKIEDLRIGARIEVDEAKDDPLDFVLWKGVKPGEPSWESPWGPGRPGWHIECSVMSTCCLGETFDIHGGGSDLEFPHHENEIAQSEAATGKTYANAWMHCGMIRINGEKMSKSLNNFFTIRDVLDKYHPEVVRYLLVSSHYRSAINYSEDSLKESKGALERFYHALKGLPVAEPAGGEAFVGRFSAAMNDDFGTPEACAVLFEMVREINRLRDSEVNAAAGLAARLKELASVLGVLQLEADDFLRAGAEGRVDAAEVEALIAARLQARTDKNWAESDRIRDQLTAMGVVLEDGKGGTTWRLAD
;
A
#
# COMPACT_ATOMS: atom_id res chain seq x y z
N VAL A 1 22.64 -4.40 7.56
CA VAL A 1 22.62 -3.02 7.04
C VAL A 1 21.62 -2.94 5.92
N LEU A 2 20.66 -2.01 6.04
CA LEU A 2 19.61 -1.82 5.05
C LEU A 2 20.18 -1.15 3.79
N SER A 3 19.90 -1.75 2.64
CA SER A 3 20.11 -1.14 1.31
C SER A 3 18.76 -0.91 0.63
N ILE A 4 18.63 0.22 -0.06
CA ILE A 4 17.41 0.62 -0.78
C ILE A 4 17.77 0.94 -2.22
N TYR A 5 16.97 0.43 -3.16
CA TYR A 5 17.06 0.87 -4.55
C TYR A 5 16.54 2.31 -4.65
N ASN A 6 17.41 3.21 -5.00
CA ASN A 6 17.09 4.64 -5.15
C ASN A 6 16.81 4.96 -6.61
N THR A 7 15.58 5.34 -6.91
CA THR A 7 15.18 5.72 -8.28
C THR A 7 16.01 6.89 -8.80
N LEU A 8 16.47 7.79 -7.94
CA LEU A 8 17.27 8.94 -8.33
C LEU A 8 18.63 8.54 -8.91
N SER A 9 19.31 7.59 -8.27
CA SER A 9 20.62 7.08 -8.74
C SER A 9 20.50 5.87 -9.67
N LYS A 10 19.31 5.26 -9.75
CA LYS A 10 19.06 4.00 -10.46
C LYS A 10 19.94 2.85 -9.96
N SER A 11 20.27 2.86 -8.68
CA SER A 11 21.12 1.86 -8.05
C SER A 11 20.69 1.57 -6.60
N LYS A 12 21.07 0.39 -6.12
CA LYS A 12 20.90 0.00 -4.73
C LYS A 12 21.99 0.63 -3.89
N GLU A 13 21.59 1.34 -2.84
CA GLU A 13 22.49 2.11 -1.97
C GLU A 13 22.31 1.72 -0.52
N VAL A 14 23.37 1.76 0.27
CA VAL A 14 23.28 1.64 1.72
C VAL A 14 22.50 2.83 2.26
N PHE A 15 21.44 2.53 3.01
CA PHE A 15 20.59 3.55 3.60
C PHE A 15 21.23 4.17 4.84
N LYS A 16 21.34 5.48 4.86
CA LYS A 16 21.84 6.27 5.99
C LYS A 16 20.86 7.40 6.29
N PRO A 17 20.17 7.35 7.45
CA PRO A 17 19.33 8.49 7.87
C PRO A 17 20.16 9.77 8.01
N LEU A 18 19.50 10.90 7.77
CA LEU A 18 20.11 12.23 7.94
C LEU A 18 20.43 12.58 9.40
N ASP A 19 19.68 12.00 10.34
CA ASP A 19 19.77 12.31 11.77
C ASP A 19 19.71 11.03 12.61
N GLY A 20 20.87 10.44 12.90
CA GLY A 20 20.99 9.27 13.77
C GLY A 20 20.21 8.06 13.25
N ASN A 21 19.22 7.61 14.03
CA ASN A 21 18.27 6.55 13.64
C ASN A 21 16.88 7.08 13.27
N LYS A 22 16.70 8.38 13.22
CA LYS A 22 15.45 9.00 12.82
C LYS A 22 15.31 8.98 11.31
N VAL A 23 14.17 8.48 10.84
CA VAL A 23 13.84 8.41 9.42
C VAL A 23 12.58 9.23 9.17
N ARG A 24 12.65 10.14 8.21
CA ARG A 24 11.51 10.93 7.74
C ARG A 24 11.12 10.48 6.34
N MET A 25 9.90 9.98 6.19
CA MET A 25 9.40 9.45 4.93
C MET A 25 8.08 10.10 4.55
N TYR A 26 8.00 10.54 3.30
CA TYR A 26 6.79 11.07 2.67
C TYR A 26 6.37 10.18 1.50
N VAL A 27 5.10 9.81 1.44
CA VAL A 27 4.52 9.07 0.32
C VAL A 27 3.33 9.84 -0.22
N CYS A 28 3.30 10.05 -1.53
CA CYS A 28 2.15 10.67 -2.18
C CYS A 28 0.90 9.79 -2.00
N GLY A 29 -0.13 10.37 -1.41
CA GLY A 29 -1.43 9.75 -1.23
C GLY A 29 -2.35 9.93 -2.43
N MET A 30 -3.56 9.43 -2.31
CA MET A 30 -4.51 9.46 -3.40
C MET A 30 -5.35 10.74 -3.44
N THR A 31 -5.91 10.98 -4.62
CA THR A 31 -6.98 11.96 -4.84
C THR A 31 -8.32 11.34 -4.45
N VAL A 32 -9.02 11.95 -3.49
CA VAL A 32 -10.21 11.37 -2.84
C VAL A 32 -11.51 11.75 -3.57
N TYR A 33 -11.66 11.29 -4.80
CA TYR A 33 -12.86 11.52 -5.59
C TYR A 33 -13.74 10.27 -5.77
N ASP A 34 -13.21 9.10 -5.44
CA ASP A 34 -13.86 7.80 -5.59
C ASP A 34 -13.31 6.81 -4.58
N TYR A 35 -13.87 5.60 -4.50
CA TYR A 35 -13.31 4.51 -3.71
C TYR A 35 -11.90 4.14 -4.17
N CYS A 36 -11.08 3.68 -3.23
CA CYS A 36 -9.75 3.17 -3.53
C CYS A 36 -9.84 1.99 -4.49
N HIS A 37 -9.06 2.01 -5.56
CA HIS A 37 -8.90 0.85 -6.42
C HIS A 37 -7.71 -0.01 -6.00
N LEU A 38 -7.61 -1.19 -6.58
CA LEU A 38 -6.59 -2.19 -6.23
C LEU A 38 -5.16 -1.67 -6.44
N GLY A 39 -4.92 -0.78 -7.40
CA GLY A 39 -3.63 -0.10 -7.60
C GLY A 39 -3.23 0.80 -6.43
N HIS A 40 -4.18 1.51 -5.81
CA HIS A 40 -3.94 2.25 -4.57
C HIS A 40 -3.57 1.28 -3.44
N GLY A 41 -4.27 0.16 -3.32
CA GLY A 41 -3.98 -0.88 -2.33
C GLY A 41 -2.57 -1.43 -2.49
N ARG A 42 -2.10 -1.63 -3.72
CA ARG A 42 -0.72 -2.06 -4.01
C ARG A 42 0.31 -1.10 -3.41
N SER A 43 0.15 0.19 -3.67
CA SER A 43 1.06 1.22 -3.16
C SER A 43 0.98 1.34 -1.64
N MET A 44 -0.22 1.40 -1.07
CA MET A 44 -0.41 1.53 0.37
C MET A 44 0.16 0.34 1.15
N VAL A 45 -0.02 -0.88 0.67
CA VAL A 45 0.55 -2.09 1.29
C VAL A 45 2.08 -2.11 1.16
N ALA A 46 2.62 -1.71 0.01
CA ALA A 46 4.07 -1.65 -0.20
C ALA A 46 4.76 -0.72 0.80
N PHE A 47 4.23 0.48 1.00
CA PHE A 47 4.81 1.44 1.95
C PHE A 47 4.46 1.12 3.41
N ASP A 48 3.36 0.46 3.68
CA ASP A 48 3.07 -0.11 5.00
C ASP A 48 4.12 -1.18 5.39
N LEU A 49 4.50 -2.04 4.47
CA LEU A 49 5.62 -2.98 4.64
C LEU A 49 6.92 -2.26 4.98
N VAL A 50 7.25 -1.21 4.24
CA VAL A 50 8.46 -0.40 4.48
C VAL A 50 8.45 0.20 5.88
N THR A 51 7.33 0.77 6.31
CA THR A 51 7.19 1.34 7.66
C THR A 51 7.33 0.28 8.75
N ARG A 52 6.70 -0.87 8.57
CA ARG A 52 6.78 -1.98 9.53
C ARG A 52 8.21 -2.50 9.68
N TRP A 53 8.92 -2.68 8.57
CA TRP A 53 10.30 -3.14 8.63
C TRP A 53 11.24 -2.11 9.24
N LEU A 54 11.13 -0.84 8.88
CA LEU A 54 11.94 0.23 9.47
C LEU A 54 11.76 0.29 11.00
N ARG A 55 10.53 0.24 11.47
CA ARG A 55 10.23 0.24 12.91
C ARG A 55 10.71 -1.03 13.62
N PHE A 56 10.49 -2.19 13.02
CA PHE A 56 10.98 -3.47 13.53
C PHE A 56 12.51 -3.50 13.64
N SER A 57 13.21 -2.85 12.72
CA SER A 57 14.68 -2.72 12.71
C SER A 57 15.21 -1.67 13.69
N GLY A 58 14.36 -0.97 14.44
CA GLY A 58 14.74 0.00 15.46
C GLY A 58 14.88 1.44 14.98
N TYR A 59 14.50 1.76 13.75
CA TYR A 59 14.44 3.16 13.31
C TYR A 59 13.27 3.90 13.96
N ASP A 60 13.51 5.16 14.28
CA ASP A 60 12.50 6.12 14.73
C ASP A 60 11.88 6.80 13.50
N LEU A 61 10.80 6.23 12.98
CA LEU A 61 10.18 6.63 11.73
C LEU A 61 9.06 7.66 11.96
N THR A 62 9.13 8.75 11.22
CA THR A 62 7.98 9.65 10.98
C THR A 62 7.49 9.43 9.56
N TYR A 63 6.29 8.89 9.42
CA TYR A 63 5.66 8.58 8.15
C TYR A 63 4.52 9.56 7.85
N VAL A 64 4.63 10.26 6.73
CA VAL A 64 3.63 11.22 6.23
C VAL A 64 3.10 10.73 4.90
N ARG A 65 1.77 10.64 4.79
CA ARG A 65 1.07 10.39 3.52
C ARG A 65 -0.06 11.40 3.39
N ASN A 66 -0.04 12.19 2.33
CA ASN A 66 -1.04 13.24 2.12
C ASN A 66 -2.37 12.69 1.61
N ILE A 67 -3.37 13.56 1.69
CA ILE A 67 -4.66 13.43 1.01
C ILE A 67 -4.80 14.61 0.05
N THR A 68 -5.01 14.30 -1.22
CA THR A 68 -5.37 15.30 -2.24
C THR A 68 -6.89 15.47 -2.23
N ASP A 69 -7.35 16.52 -1.57
CA ASP A 69 -8.77 16.82 -1.36
C ASP A 69 -9.29 18.00 -2.21
N ILE A 70 -8.50 18.41 -3.21
CA ILE A 70 -8.91 19.33 -4.27
C ILE A 70 -8.19 18.96 -5.57
N ASP A 71 -8.95 18.77 -6.63
CA ASP A 71 -8.46 18.34 -7.95
C ASP A 71 -9.60 18.43 -8.97
N ASP A 72 -9.28 18.47 -10.26
CA ASP A 72 -10.30 18.45 -11.34
C ASP A 72 -11.24 17.25 -11.22
N LYS A 73 -10.73 16.09 -10.87
CA LYS A 73 -11.52 14.86 -10.70
C LYS A 73 -12.53 14.96 -9.57
N ILE A 74 -12.15 15.61 -8.48
CA ILE A 74 -13.03 15.88 -7.33
C ILE A 74 -14.15 16.83 -7.75
N ILE A 75 -13.80 17.94 -8.41
CA ILE A 75 -14.75 18.95 -8.86
C ILE A 75 -15.77 18.32 -9.83
N ASN A 76 -15.30 17.56 -10.80
CA ASN A 76 -16.16 16.90 -11.79
C ASN A 76 -17.07 15.86 -11.15
N ARG A 77 -16.57 15.03 -10.24
CA ARG A 77 -17.37 14.01 -9.54
C ARG A 77 -18.42 14.66 -8.63
N ALA A 78 -18.07 15.69 -7.88
CA ALA A 78 -19.02 16.42 -7.04
C ALA A 78 -20.15 17.04 -7.87
N ARG A 79 -19.82 17.60 -9.03
CA ARG A 79 -20.80 18.14 -9.99
C ARG A 79 -21.72 17.06 -10.53
N GLU A 80 -21.18 15.92 -10.96
CA GLU A 80 -21.97 14.75 -11.42
C GLU A 80 -22.93 14.25 -10.34
N ASN A 81 -22.48 14.24 -9.08
CA ASN A 81 -23.29 13.79 -7.95
C ASN A 81 -24.26 14.86 -7.42
N GLY A 82 -24.15 16.12 -7.86
CA GLY A 82 -24.96 17.22 -7.35
C GLY A 82 -24.67 17.56 -5.88
N GLU A 83 -23.43 17.40 -5.43
CA GLU A 83 -23.00 17.65 -4.05
C GLU A 83 -21.82 18.62 -3.99
N ALA A 84 -21.56 19.18 -2.79
CA ALA A 84 -20.38 20.00 -2.56
C ALA A 84 -19.11 19.11 -2.58
N PHE A 85 -17.99 19.67 -3.06
CA PHE A 85 -16.74 18.92 -3.16
C PHE A 85 -16.22 18.43 -1.80
N ASP A 86 -16.37 19.20 -0.75
CA ASP A 86 -15.95 18.85 0.61
C ASP A 86 -16.82 17.75 1.24
N ALA A 87 -18.11 17.67 0.89
CA ALA A 87 -18.96 16.54 1.28
C ALA A 87 -18.50 15.23 0.61
N LEU A 88 -18.16 15.28 -0.68
CA LEU A 88 -17.61 14.15 -1.41
C LEU A 88 -16.29 13.69 -0.80
N THR A 89 -15.36 14.60 -0.58
CA THR A 89 -14.02 14.24 -0.08
C THR A 89 -14.07 13.68 1.33
N ALA A 90 -14.90 14.26 2.22
CA ALA A 90 -15.09 13.73 3.57
C ALA A 90 -15.57 12.27 3.56
N ARG A 91 -16.56 11.95 2.73
CA ARG A 91 -17.08 10.59 2.58
C ARG A 91 -16.04 9.64 2.00
N MET A 92 -15.27 10.06 1.00
CA MET A 92 -14.25 9.23 0.37
C MET A 92 -13.03 9.02 1.28
N ILE A 93 -12.68 9.97 2.13
CA ILE A 93 -11.64 9.80 3.15
C ILE A 93 -12.06 8.73 4.16
N ASP A 94 -13.29 8.76 4.66
CA ASP A 94 -13.79 7.74 5.58
C ASP A 94 -13.79 6.36 4.93
N ALA A 95 -14.22 6.25 3.67
CA ALA A 95 -14.18 5.01 2.91
C ALA A 95 -12.74 4.49 2.71
N MET A 96 -11.79 5.37 2.43
CA MET A 96 -10.37 5.04 2.31
C MET A 96 -9.83 4.47 3.62
N HIS A 97 -10.13 5.09 4.75
CA HIS A 97 -9.70 4.61 6.07
C HIS A 97 -10.30 3.23 6.41
N GLU A 98 -11.55 2.98 6.05
CA GLU A 98 -12.18 1.66 6.20
C GLU A 98 -11.46 0.59 5.35
N ASP A 99 -11.17 0.89 4.09
CA ASP A 99 -10.49 -0.02 3.18
C ASP A 99 -9.06 -0.33 3.67
N GLU A 100 -8.34 0.69 4.14
CA GLU A 100 -7.01 0.53 4.74
C GLU A 100 -7.05 -0.38 5.97
N ALA A 101 -8.01 -0.17 6.86
CA ALA A 101 -8.16 -0.98 8.07
C ALA A 101 -8.43 -2.46 7.73
N ARG A 102 -9.27 -2.72 6.73
CA ARG A 102 -9.56 -4.09 6.27
C ARG A 102 -8.32 -4.79 5.70
N LEU A 103 -7.40 -4.06 5.05
CA LEU A 103 -6.12 -4.59 4.55
C LEU A 103 -5.01 -4.57 5.59
N ASN A 104 -5.32 -4.27 6.85
CA ASN A 104 -4.34 -4.15 7.93
C ASN A 104 -3.21 -3.15 7.62
N ILE A 105 -3.55 -2.06 6.96
CA ILE A 105 -2.63 -0.95 6.69
C ILE A 105 -2.64 -0.03 7.91
N LEU A 106 -1.46 0.22 8.49
CA LEU A 106 -1.32 1.13 9.61
C LEU A 106 -1.51 2.58 9.16
N LYS A 107 -2.10 3.38 10.03
CA LYS A 107 -2.25 4.81 9.76
C LYS A 107 -0.87 5.47 9.69
N PRO A 108 -0.65 6.44 8.77
CA PRO A 108 0.53 7.30 8.83
C PRO A 108 0.54 8.13 10.12
N ASP A 109 1.72 8.58 10.53
CA ASP A 109 1.85 9.46 11.69
C ASP A 109 1.19 10.82 11.45
N MET A 110 1.26 11.30 10.21
CA MET A 110 0.60 12.52 9.75
C MET A 110 -0.07 12.28 8.40
N GLU A 111 -1.28 12.80 8.26
CA GLU A 111 -2.09 12.68 7.03
C GLU A 111 -2.58 14.07 6.60
N PRO A 112 -1.68 14.94 6.09
CA PRO A 112 -2.03 16.31 5.72
C PRO A 112 -2.97 16.36 4.53
N ARG A 113 -3.92 17.28 4.55
CA ARG A 113 -4.85 17.56 3.46
C ARG A 113 -4.41 18.79 2.70
N ALA A 114 -4.44 18.73 1.37
CA ALA A 114 -3.99 19.82 0.51
C ALA A 114 -4.68 21.15 0.83
N THR A 115 -5.99 21.14 1.11
CA THR A 115 -6.76 22.36 1.41
C THR A 115 -6.36 23.05 2.72
N ASP A 116 -5.63 22.38 3.61
CA ASP A 116 -5.12 22.97 4.86
C ASP A 116 -3.77 23.69 4.67
N TYR A 117 -3.17 23.61 3.48
CA TYR A 117 -1.82 24.10 3.19
C TYR A 117 -1.78 25.22 2.13
N ILE A 118 -2.89 25.84 1.84
CA ILE A 118 -3.00 26.90 0.80
C ILE A 118 -2.03 28.06 1.05
N GLY A 119 -1.90 28.52 2.30
CA GLY A 119 -0.96 29.58 2.66
C GLY A 119 0.50 29.21 2.37
N GLY A 120 0.90 27.98 2.69
CA GLY A 120 2.24 27.46 2.37
C GLY A 120 2.48 27.33 0.87
N MET A 121 1.45 27.03 0.10
CA MET A 121 1.52 27.00 -1.37
C MET A 121 1.75 28.39 -1.93
N HIS A 122 1.04 29.41 -1.43
CA HIS A 122 1.28 30.80 -1.82
C HIS A 122 2.73 31.23 -1.54
N ASP A 123 3.26 30.89 -0.38
CA ASP A 123 4.63 31.25 0.01
C ASP A 123 5.67 30.59 -0.91
N MET A 124 5.52 29.29 -1.19
CA MET A 124 6.44 28.58 -2.09
C MET A 124 6.34 29.11 -3.53
N ILE A 125 5.14 29.32 -4.04
CA ILE A 125 4.94 29.88 -5.40
C ILE A 125 5.55 31.27 -5.50
N GLN A 126 5.33 32.14 -4.51
CA GLN A 126 5.92 33.47 -4.50
C GLN A 126 7.46 33.43 -4.48
N SER A 127 8.04 32.52 -3.69
CA SER A 127 9.48 32.29 -3.67
C SER A 127 10.00 31.88 -5.05
N LEU A 128 9.27 31.00 -5.76
CA LEU A 128 9.63 30.60 -7.12
C LEU A 128 9.54 31.75 -8.13
N ILE A 129 8.52 32.62 -8.00
CA ILE A 129 8.39 33.83 -8.83
C ILE A 129 9.56 34.77 -8.58
N ASP A 130 9.87 35.05 -7.32
CA ASP A 130 10.94 35.98 -6.92
C ASP A 130 12.32 35.52 -7.41
N LYS A 131 12.54 34.22 -7.47
CA LYS A 131 13.79 33.60 -7.98
C LYS A 131 13.80 33.39 -9.50
N GLY A 132 12.72 33.72 -10.20
CA GLY A 132 12.61 33.60 -11.65
C GLY A 132 12.27 32.21 -12.18
N TYR A 133 11.87 31.27 -11.30
CA TYR A 133 11.45 29.91 -11.70
C TYR A 133 9.95 29.80 -12.02
N ALA A 134 9.18 30.81 -11.73
CA ALA A 134 7.76 30.84 -12.01
C ALA A 134 7.32 32.21 -12.51
N TYR A 135 6.17 32.27 -13.19
CA TYR A 135 5.61 33.51 -13.71
C TYR A 135 4.09 33.47 -13.72
N ALA A 136 3.50 34.67 -13.55
CA ALA A 136 2.06 34.91 -13.61
C ALA A 136 1.78 35.77 -14.86
N PRO A 137 1.17 35.20 -15.91
CA PRO A 137 0.96 35.93 -17.18
C PRO A 137 -0.17 36.97 -17.10
N GLY A 138 -0.96 36.97 -16.01
CA GLY A 138 -2.05 37.96 -15.82
C GLY A 138 -3.47 37.40 -16.05
N ASN A 139 -3.59 36.12 -16.34
CA ASN A 139 -4.88 35.43 -16.53
C ASN A 139 -5.39 34.70 -15.26
N GLY A 140 -4.74 34.91 -14.12
CA GLY A 140 -5.04 34.24 -12.85
C GLY A 140 -4.25 32.96 -12.61
N ASP A 141 -3.57 32.43 -13.61
CA ASP A 141 -2.72 31.26 -13.51
C ASP A 141 -1.29 31.64 -13.13
N VAL A 142 -0.56 30.71 -12.49
CA VAL A 142 0.87 30.77 -12.29
C VAL A 142 1.50 29.49 -12.81
N TYR A 143 2.56 29.62 -13.60
CA TYR A 143 3.28 28.51 -14.22
C TYR A 143 4.70 28.39 -13.70
N TYR A 144 5.19 27.15 -13.60
CA TYR A 144 6.61 26.85 -13.37
C TYR A 144 7.37 26.87 -14.69
N ARG A 145 8.52 27.52 -14.69
CA ARG A 145 9.40 27.64 -15.85
C ARG A 145 10.40 26.49 -15.89
N VAL A 146 10.02 25.38 -16.54
CA VAL A 146 10.80 24.13 -16.58
C VAL A 146 12.21 24.34 -17.11
N GLY A 147 12.38 25.11 -18.17
CA GLY A 147 13.70 25.37 -18.79
C GLY A 147 14.70 26.10 -17.89
N LYS A 148 14.25 26.77 -16.83
CA LYS A 148 15.11 27.45 -15.86
C LYS A 148 15.79 26.47 -14.88
N PHE A 149 15.16 25.34 -14.57
CA PHE A 149 15.70 24.34 -13.64
C PHE A 149 16.60 23.37 -14.36
N LEU A 150 17.91 23.55 -14.22
CA LEU A 150 18.93 22.78 -14.97
C LEU A 150 18.92 21.28 -14.65
N GLY A 151 18.46 20.89 -13.46
CA GLY A 151 18.35 19.50 -13.03
C GLY A 151 17.07 18.80 -13.47
N TYR A 152 16.18 19.44 -14.24
CA TYR A 152 14.94 18.81 -14.65
C TYR A 152 15.18 17.54 -15.45
N GLY A 153 14.54 16.46 -15.07
CA GLY A 153 14.74 15.13 -15.65
C GLY A 153 15.74 14.25 -14.89
N LYS A 154 16.32 14.73 -13.80
CA LYS A 154 17.32 13.94 -13.06
C LYS A 154 16.76 12.68 -12.40
N LEU A 155 15.47 12.64 -12.06
CA LEU A 155 14.81 11.47 -11.50
C LEU A 155 14.43 10.45 -12.58
N SER A 156 13.68 10.90 -13.57
CA SER A 156 13.11 10.07 -14.64
C SER A 156 14.10 9.76 -15.77
N ARG A 157 15.22 10.48 -15.84
CA ARG A 157 16.18 10.45 -16.94
C ARG A 157 15.62 10.96 -18.27
N LYS A 158 14.48 11.64 -18.24
CA LYS A 158 13.90 12.27 -19.43
C LYS A 158 14.63 13.57 -19.75
N LYS A 159 14.88 13.78 -21.04
CA LYS A 159 15.52 15.01 -21.53
C LYS A 159 14.47 16.00 -22.00
N ILE A 160 14.67 17.28 -21.70
CA ILE A 160 13.74 18.37 -22.08
C ILE A 160 13.52 18.38 -23.58
N GLU A 161 14.56 18.18 -24.40
CA GLU A 161 14.47 18.16 -25.84
C GLU A 161 13.53 17.06 -26.34
N ASP A 162 13.64 15.86 -25.79
CA ASP A 162 12.79 14.73 -26.17
C ASP A 162 11.34 14.96 -25.74
N LEU A 163 11.13 15.59 -24.58
CA LEU A 163 9.80 15.95 -24.09
C LEU A 163 9.12 16.99 -24.99
N ARG A 164 9.86 17.96 -25.51
CA ARG A 164 9.35 18.96 -26.44
C ARG A 164 8.90 18.36 -27.76
N ILE A 165 9.66 17.37 -28.29
CA ILE A 165 9.29 16.64 -29.51
C ILE A 165 8.02 15.83 -29.31
N GLY A 166 7.81 15.23 -28.14
CA GLY A 166 6.65 14.43 -27.79
C GLY A 166 5.44 15.22 -27.29
N ALA A 167 5.60 16.50 -26.98
CA ALA A 167 4.52 17.33 -26.48
C ALA A 167 3.48 17.54 -27.58
N ARG A 168 2.27 17.02 -27.37
CA ARG A 168 1.11 17.49 -28.11
C ARG A 168 0.92 18.95 -27.71
N ILE A 169 1.20 19.84 -28.64
CA ILE A 169 1.04 21.28 -28.48
C ILE A 169 -0.45 21.57 -28.44
N GLU A 170 -1.06 21.44 -27.26
CA GLU A 170 -2.20 22.30 -26.95
C GLU A 170 -1.60 23.67 -26.69
N VAL A 171 -1.78 24.54 -27.66
CA VAL A 171 -1.28 25.90 -27.58
C VAL A 171 -2.11 26.64 -26.52
N ASP A 172 -1.65 26.55 -25.29
CA ASP A 172 -2.04 27.53 -24.28
C ASP A 172 -1.17 28.76 -24.51
N GLU A 173 -1.75 29.77 -25.13
CA GLU A 173 -1.06 31.03 -25.47
C GLU A 173 -0.47 31.75 -24.23
N ALA A 174 -0.89 31.36 -23.03
CA ALA A 174 -0.41 31.93 -21.78
C ALA A 174 0.91 31.32 -21.30
N LYS A 175 1.32 30.17 -21.80
CA LYS A 175 2.60 29.53 -21.45
C LYS A 175 3.72 30.02 -22.34
N ASP A 176 4.88 30.31 -21.73
CA ASP A 176 6.09 30.64 -22.45
C ASP A 176 6.74 29.40 -23.12
N ASP A 177 6.54 28.22 -22.54
CA ASP A 177 7.03 26.95 -23.03
C ASP A 177 5.95 25.87 -22.81
N PRO A 178 5.69 24.97 -23.77
CA PRO A 178 4.69 23.90 -23.60
C PRO A 178 4.96 22.96 -22.43
N LEU A 179 6.20 22.84 -21.97
CA LEU A 179 6.57 22.02 -20.81
C LEU A 179 6.31 22.68 -19.47
N ASP A 180 6.08 24.00 -19.45
CA ASP A 180 5.76 24.70 -18.23
C ASP A 180 4.47 24.13 -17.64
N PHE A 181 4.43 23.94 -16.32
CA PHE A 181 3.29 23.35 -15.65
C PHE A 181 2.66 24.31 -14.63
N VAL A 182 1.38 24.12 -14.40
CA VAL A 182 0.60 25.02 -13.54
C VAL A 182 0.92 24.81 -12.08
N LEU A 183 1.16 25.91 -11.36
CA LEU A 183 1.31 25.96 -9.91
C LEU A 183 0.04 26.43 -9.22
N TRP A 184 -0.63 27.42 -9.84
CA TRP A 184 -1.90 27.98 -9.39
C TRP A 184 -2.82 28.15 -10.58
N LYS A 185 -4.06 27.66 -10.44
CA LYS A 185 -5.08 27.74 -11.49
C LYS A 185 -6.07 28.85 -11.14
N GLY A 186 -6.22 29.83 -11.99
CA GLY A 186 -7.28 30.84 -11.87
C GLY A 186 -8.66 30.20 -11.81
N VAL A 187 -9.55 30.76 -11.00
CA VAL A 187 -10.89 30.23 -10.80
C VAL A 187 -11.69 30.22 -12.10
N LYS A 188 -12.43 29.14 -12.33
CA LYS A 188 -13.48 29.04 -13.35
C LYS A 188 -14.85 29.08 -12.69
N PRO A 189 -15.92 29.51 -13.43
CA PRO A 189 -17.28 29.55 -12.87
C PRO A 189 -17.70 28.22 -12.25
N GLY A 190 -18.24 28.28 -11.03
CA GLY A 190 -18.74 27.12 -10.30
C GLY A 190 -17.68 26.24 -9.63
N GLU A 191 -16.41 26.59 -9.71
CA GLU A 191 -15.32 25.87 -9.03
C GLU A 191 -15.06 26.42 -7.63
N PRO A 192 -14.61 25.57 -6.68
CA PRO A 192 -14.03 26.03 -5.41
C PRO A 192 -12.81 26.89 -5.68
N SER A 193 -12.60 27.92 -4.87
CA SER A 193 -11.46 28.80 -5.00
C SER A 193 -11.01 29.37 -3.65
N TRP A 194 -9.76 29.79 -3.61
CA TRP A 194 -9.13 30.49 -2.50
C TRP A 194 -8.53 31.79 -3.02
N GLU A 195 -8.58 32.83 -2.21
CA GLU A 195 -7.90 34.08 -2.52
C GLU A 195 -6.39 33.86 -2.60
N SER A 196 -5.75 34.56 -3.51
CA SER A 196 -4.30 34.51 -3.68
C SER A 196 -3.75 35.86 -4.16
N PRO A 197 -2.41 36.08 -4.09
CA PRO A 197 -1.79 37.27 -4.66
C PRO A 197 -2.03 37.45 -6.18
N TRP A 198 -2.40 36.39 -6.87
CA TRP A 198 -2.60 36.35 -8.33
C TRP A 198 -4.07 36.33 -8.75
N GLY A 199 -4.96 36.42 -7.78
CA GLY A 199 -6.40 36.33 -7.93
C GLY A 199 -6.97 35.04 -7.34
N PRO A 200 -8.32 34.92 -7.26
CA PRO A 200 -8.96 33.72 -6.77
C PRO A 200 -8.64 32.51 -7.67
N GLY A 201 -8.40 31.37 -7.06
CA GLY A 201 -8.04 30.16 -7.77
C GLY A 201 -7.81 28.97 -6.86
N ARG A 202 -7.11 27.98 -7.34
CA ARG A 202 -6.77 26.75 -6.61
C ARG A 202 -5.40 26.23 -6.98
N PRO A 203 -4.76 25.42 -6.12
CA PRO A 203 -3.44 24.89 -6.42
C PRO A 203 -3.46 23.93 -7.62
N GLY A 204 -2.35 23.91 -8.35
CA GLY A 204 -2.00 22.81 -9.21
C GLY A 204 -1.63 21.58 -8.38
N TRP A 205 -1.69 20.41 -8.99
CA TRP A 205 -1.47 19.16 -8.27
C TRP A 205 -0.06 19.02 -7.70
N HIS A 206 0.96 19.42 -8.48
CA HIS A 206 2.35 19.15 -8.12
C HIS A 206 2.85 19.99 -6.93
N ILE A 207 2.36 21.21 -6.76
CA ILE A 207 2.79 22.09 -5.66
C ILE A 207 2.32 21.57 -4.29
N GLU A 208 1.22 20.86 -4.24
CA GLU A 208 0.62 20.35 -3.02
C GLU A 208 1.59 19.48 -2.22
N CYS A 209 2.18 18.48 -2.86
CA CYS A 209 3.09 17.54 -2.20
C CYS A 209 4.42 18.19 -1.80
N SER A 210 4.96 19.10 -2.61
CA SER A 210 6.15 19.87 -2.24
C SER A 210 5.94 20.65 -0.95
N VAL A 211 4.80 21.30 -0.81
CA VAL A 211 4.48 22.12 0.37
C VAL A 211 4.16 21.25 1.58
N MET A 212 3.31 20.24 1.43
CA MET A 212 2.94 19.38 2.55
C MET A 212 4.14 18.61 3.10
N SER A 213 5.00 18.07 2.24
CA SER A 213 6.20 17.36 2.69
C SER A 213 7.20 18.29 3.38
N THR A 214 7.42 19.46 2.85
CA THR A 214 8.34 20.45 3.43
C THR A 214 7.83 20.96 4.78
N CYS A 215 6.54 21.25 4.90
CA CYS A 215 5.93 21.66 6.17
C CYS A 215 5.97 20.56 7.24
N CYS A 216 5.73 19.31 6.86
CA CYS A 216 5.69 18.20 7.82
C CYS A 216 7.08 17.67 8.18
N LEU A 217 8.01 17.60 7.24
CA LEU A 217 9.29 16.89 7.37
C LEU A 217 10.53 17.79 7.23
N GLY A 218 10.38 19.03 6.84
CA GLY A 218 11.48 19.93 6.54
C GLY A 218 11.88 19.94 5.08
N GLU A 219 12.83 20.80 4.73
CA GLU A 219 13.24 21.06 3.35
C GLU A 219 13.97 19.89 2.70
N THR A 220 14.64 19.07 3.51
CA THR A 220 15.33 17.84 3.10
C THR A 220 14.92 16.71 4.03
N PHE A 221 14.49 15.58 3.47
CA PHE A 221 14.12 14.40 4.25
C PHE A 221 14.64 13.10 3.60
N ASP A 222 14.49 11.97 4.30
CA ASP A 222 15.22 10.74 3.98
C ASP A 222 14.65 10.01 2.77
N ILE A 223 13.33 9.76 2.76
CA ILE A 223 12.68 8.90 1.75
C ILE A 223 11.43 9.57 1.21
N HIS A 224 11.32 9.64 -0.11
CA HIS A 224 10.09 9.98 -0.82
C HIS A 224 9.64 8.79 -1.65
N GLY A 225 8.38 8.43 -1.54
CA GLY A 225 7.83 7.26 -2.23
C GLY A 225 6.51 7.52 -2.94
N GLY A 226 6.14 6.57 -3.77
CA GLY A 226 4.87 6.55 -4.49
C GLY A 226 4.79 5.43 -5.52
N GLY A 227 3.70 5.38 -6.27
CA GLY A 227 3.58 4.47 -7.41
C GLY A 227 4.56 4.81 -8.53
N SER A 228 4.93 3.84 -9.34
CA SER A 228 5.86 4.05 -10.46
C SER A 228 5.31 5.04 -11.50
N ASP A 229 4.01 5.18 -11.61
CA ASP A 229 3.34 6.16 -12.47
C ASP A 229 3.55 7.62 -12.01
N LEU A 230 3.93 7.84 -10.77
CA LEU A 230 4.21 9.16 -10.21
C LEU A 230 5.65 9.63 -10.45
N GLU A 231 6.55 8.77 -10.89
CA GLU A 231 7.95 9.15 -11.15
C GLU A 231 8.04 10.35 -12.09
N PHE A 232 7.24 10.34 -13.14
CA PHE A 232 7.10 11.44 -14.07
C PHE A 232 5.65 11.61 -14.54
N PRO A 233 5.10 12.84 -14.58
CA PRO A 233 5.79 14.11 -14.28
C PRO A 233 5.75 14.52 -12.79
N HIS A 234 4.92 13.90 -11.94
CA HIS A 234 4.60 14.42 -10.61
C HIS A 234 5.83 14.57 -9.69
N HIS A 235 6.58 13.51 -9.48
CA HIS A 235 7.77 13.54 -8.61
C HIS A 235 8.90 14.37 -9.20
N GLU A 236 9.09 14.33 -10.51
CA GLU A 236 10.05 15.21 -11.19
C GLU A 236 9.71 16.69 -10.96
N ASN A 237 8.44 17.04 -11.05
CA ASN A 237 7.95 18.40 -10.82
C ASN A 237 8.06 18.80 -9.34
N GLU A 238 7.87 17.89 -8.42
CA GLU A 238 8.09 18.14 -6.99
C GLU A 238 9.56 18.49 -6.69
N ILE A 239 10.50 17.77 -7.29
CA ILE A 239 11.93 18.06 -7.18
C ILE A 239 12.22 19.47 -7.69
N ALA A 240 11.74 19.78 -8.88
CA ALA A 240 11.95 21.08 -9.50
C ALA A 240 11.42 22.22 -8.61
N GLN A 241 10.22 22.09 -8.08
CA GLN A 241 9.59 23.07 -7.19
C GLN A 241 10.37 23.23 -5.88
N SER A 242 10.62 22.13 -5.20
CA SER A 242 11.23 22.15 -3.87
C SER A 242 12.68 22.59 -3.92
N GLU A 243 13.48 22.08 -4.84
CA GLU A 243 14.89 22.41 -4.93
C GLU A 243 15.14 23.82 -5.47
N ALA A 244 14.32 24.30 -6.38
CA ALA A 244 14.38 25.69 -6.81
C ALA A 244 13.96 26.68 -5.71
N ALA A 245 12.93 26.36 -4.94
CA ALA A 245 12.46 27.21 -3.85
C ALA A 245 13.44 27.28 -2.67
N THR A 246 14.06 26.16 -2.28
CA THR A 246 14.87 26.05 -1.06
C THR A 246 16.37 26.14 -1.33
N GLY A 247 16.84 25.80 -2.53
CA GLY A 247 18.26 25.66 -2.82
C GLY A 247 18.92 24.42 -2.21
N LYS A 248 18.13 23.48 -1.70
CA LYS A 248 18.58 22.27 -1.00
C LYS A 248 18.07 21.02 -1.70
N THR A 249 18.75 19.89 -1.45
CA THR A 249 18.23 18.56 -1.84
C THR A 249 16.88 18.31 -1.19
N TYR A 250 15.90 17.88 -1.98
CA TYR A 250 14.54 17.65 -1.51
C TYR A 250 14.41 16.34 -0.73
N ALA A 251 14.73 15.22 -1.38
CA ALA A 251 14.74 13.90 -0.73
C ALA A 251 15.97 13.11 -1.16
N ASN A 252 16.56 12.36 -0.23
CA ASN A 252 17.79 11.61 -0.48
C ASN A 252 17.55 10.29 -1.20
N ALA A 253 16.47 9.58 -0.88
CA ALA A 253 16.12 8.31 -1.49
C ALA A 253 14.71 8.36 -2.07
N TRP A 254 14.55 7.88 -3.29
CA TRP A 254 13.28 7.81 -4.00
C TRP A 254 12.90 6.36 -4.24
N MET A 255 11.71 5.98 -3.75
CA MET A 255 11.19 4.63 -3.86
C MET A 255 9.91 4.62 -4.68
N HIS A 256 9.84 3.72 -5.67
CA HIS A 256 8.64 3.56 -6.51
C HIS A 256 8.18 2.12 -6.50
N CYS A 257 6.89 1.92 -6.20
CA CYS A 257 6.31 0.59 -6.22
C CYS A 257 5.80 0.23 -7.63
N GLY A 258 5.88 -1.06 -7.96
CA GLY A 258 5.36 -1.59 -9.20
C GLY A 258 3.85 -1.54 -9.29
N MET A 259 3.33 -1.61 -10.50
CA MET A 259 1.90 -1.52 -10.78
C MET A 259 1.21 -2.88 -10.65
N ILE A 260 -0.12 -2.84 -10.56
CA ILE A 260 -0.97 -4.02 -10.68
C ILE A 260 -1.40 -4.21 -12.15
N ARG A 261 -1.38 -5.47 -12.59
CA ARG A 261 -1.98 -5.91 -13.85
C ARG A 261 -3.15 -6.85 -13.55
N ILE A 262 -4.16 -6.82 -14.37
CA ILE A 262 -5.33 -7.68 -14.28
C ILE A 262 -5.27 -8.69 -15.41
N ASN A 263 -5.13 -9.98 -15.08
CA ASN A 263 -4.97 -11.05 -16.08
C ASN A 263 -3.91 -10.72 -17.16
N GLY A 264 -2.78 -10.17 -16.73
CA GLY A 264 -1.67 -9.79 -17.61
C GLY A 264 -1.80 -8.43 -18.29
N GLU A 265 -2.95 -7.76 -18.19
CA GLU A 265 -3.21 -6.46 -18.81
C GLU A 265 -3.18 -5.32 -17.79
N LYS A 266 -2.84 -4.12 -18.25
CA LYS A 266 -2.91 -2.92 -17.42
C LYS A 266 -4.35 -2.69 -16.97
N MET A 267 -4.55 -2.42 -15.67
CA MET A 267 -5.86 -2.05 -15.13
C MET A 267 -6.28 -0.67 -15.67
N SER A 268 -7.47 -0.59 -16.28
CA SER A 268 -8.05 0.67 -16.73
C SER A 268 -9.57 0.60 -16.79
N LYS A 269 -10.24 1.74 -16.64
CA LYS A 269 -11.70 1.84 -16.77
C LYS A 269 -12.16 1.50 -18.19
N SER A 270 -11.39 1.87 -19.21
CA SER A 270 -11.72 1.61 -20.61
C SER A 270 -11.72 0.13 -20.98
N LEU A 271 -10.91 -0.70 -20.32
CA LEU A 271 -10.86 -2.16 -20.49
C LEU A 271 -11.86 -2.90 -19.61
N ASN A 272 -12.65 -2.18 -18.80
CA ASN A 272 -13.61 -2.77 -17.85
C ASN A 272 -13.00 -3.82 -16.91
N ASN A 273 -11.72 -3.68 -16.60
CA ASN A 273 -10.95 -4.52 -15.66
C ASN A 273 -10.54 -3.74 -14.40
N PHE A 274 -11.31 -2.72 -14.04
CA PHE A 274 -11.10 -1.87 -12.89
C PHE A 274 -11.82 -2.44 -11.67
N PHE A 275 -11.09 -2.66 -10.57
CA PHE A 275 -11.64 -3.17 -9.33
C PHE A 275 -11.34 -2.22 -8.17
N THR A 276 -12.35 -1.92 -7.36
CA THR A 276 -12.15 -1.28 -6.07
C THR A 276 -11.66 -2.29 -5.04
N ILE A 277 -10.97 -1.82 -4.01
CA ILE A 277 -10.58 -2.68 -2.88
C ILE A 277 -11.82 -3.33 -2.26
N ARG A 278 -12.93 -2.59 -2.09
CA ARG A 278 -14.19 -3.09 -1.55
C ARG A 278 -14.74 -4.26 -2.34
N ASP A 279 -14.79 -4.14 -3.68
CA ASP A 279 -15.27 -5.21 -4.56
C ASP A 279 -14.45 -6.49 -4.39
N VAL A 280 -13.14 -6.35 -4.26
CA VAL A 280 -12.22 -7.49 -4.06
C VAL A 280 -12.44 -8.12 -2.69
N LEU A 281 -12.55 -7.31 -1.64
CA LEU A 281 -12.72 -7.79 -0.25
C LEU A 281 -14.10 -8.37 0.03
N ASP A 282 -15.10 -8.09 -0.81
CA ASP A 282 -16.41 -8.75 -0.75
C ASP A 282 -16.36 -10.20 -1.26
N LYS A 283 -15.34 -10.55 -2.06
CA LYS A 283 -15.18 -11.90 -2.64
C LYS A 283 -14.08 -12.71 -1.99
N TYR A 284 -13.02 -12.07 -1.48
CA TYR A 284 -11.82 -12.72 -0.99
C TYR A 284 -11.47 -12.24 0.41
N HIS A 285 -10.91 -13.14 1.21
CA HIS A 285 -10.46 -12.78 2.56
C HIS A 285 -9.39 -11.68 2.51
N PRO A 286 -9.49 -10.63 3.35
CA PRO A 286 -8.56 -9.49 3.33
C PRO A 286 -7.09 -9.89 3.44
N GLU A 287 -6.77 -10.87 4.28
CA GLU A 287 -5.39 -11.33 4.47
C GLU A 287 -4.84 -12.06 3.24
N VAL A 288 -5.69 -12.76 2.47
CA VAL A 288 -5.32 -13.36 1.18
C VAL A 288 -4.94 -12.28 0.18
N VAL A 289 -5.75 -11.23 0.09
CA VAL A 289 -5.47 -10.08 -0.80
C VAL A 289 -4.19 -9.37 -0.36
N ARG A 290 -4.02 -9.13 0.94
CA ARG A 290 -2.79 -8.52 1.45
C ARG A 290 -1.56 -9.37 1.17
N TYR A 291 -1.63 -10.69 1.35
CA TYR A 291 -0.52 -11.59 1.06
C TYR A 291 -0.12 -11.52 -0.42
N LEU A 292 -1.09 -11.51 -1.34
CA LEU A 292 -0.83 -11.30 -2.76
C LEU A 292 -0.06 -9.99 -2.99
N LEU A 293 -0.50 -8.90 -2.35
CA LEU A 293 0.10 -7.58 -2.56
C LEU A 293 1.49 -7.43 -1.95
N VAL A 294 1.82 -8.18 -0.90
CA VAL A 294 3.08 -8.05 -0.16
C VAL A 294 4.11 -9.11 -0.51
N SER A 295 3.70 -10.28 -1.00
CA SER A 295 4.60 -11.41 -1.28
C SER A 295 5.46 -11.23 -2.52
N SER A 296 5.05 -10.40 -3.46
CA SER A 296 5.90 -9.95 -4.57
C SER A 296 6.75 -8.78 -4.15
N HIS A 297 7.95 -8.66 -4.73
CA HIS A 297 8.81 -7.52 -4.45
C HIS A 297 8.09 -6.20 -4.75
N TYR A 298 8.24 -5.18 -3.89
CA TYR A 298 7.50 -3.92 -4.02
C TYR A 298 7.74 -3.19 -5.35
N ARG A 299 8.91 -3.36 -5.99
CA ARG A 299 9.22 -2.78 -7.29
C ARG A 299 8.68 -3.57 -8.48
N SER A 300 8.27 -4.80 -8.28
CA SER A 300 7.75 -5.66 -9.35
C SER A 300 6.28 -5.38 -9.63
N ALA A 301 5.87 -5.52 -10.88
CA ALA A 301 4.46 -5.57 -11.22
C ALA A 301 3.83 -6.84 -10.63
N ILE A 302 2.61 -6.71 -10.15
CA ILE A 302 1.81 -7.84 -9.65
C ILE A 302 0.72 -8.15 -10.66
N ASN A 303 0.56 -9.43 -10.99
CA ASN A 303 -0.59 -9.90 -11.76
C ASN A 303 -1.70 -10.37 -10.82
N TYR A 304 -2.82 -9.65 -10.83
CA TYR A 304 -4.04 -10.04 -10.13
C TYR A 304 -4.86 -10.96 -11.02
N SER A 305 -5.08 -12.17 -10.55
CA SER A 305 -5.90 -13.20 -11.20
C SER A 305 -6.52 -14.12 -10.16
N GLU A 306 -7.51 -14.91 -10.55
CA GLU A 306 -8.06 -15.94 -9.65
C GLU A 306 -6.99 -16.95 -9.24
N ASP A 307 -6.09 -17.33 -10.15
CA ASP A 307 -5.01 -18.27 -9.85
C ASP A 307 -4.04 -17.68 -8.83
N SER A 308 -3.65 -16.41 -8.96
CA SER A 308 -2.76 -15.76 -7.99
C SER A 308 -3.40 -15.63 -6.60
N LEU A 309 -4.71 -15.45 -6.52
CA LEU A 309 -5.45 -15.45 -5.25
C LEU A 309 -5.56 -16.84 -4.63
N LYS A 310 -5.78 -17.88 -5.43
CA LYS A 310 -5.75 -19.27 -4.94
C LYS A 310 -4.39 -19.68 -4.42
N GLU A 311 -3.31 -19.31 -5.11
CA GLU A 311 -1.94 -19.53 -4.65
C GLU A 311 -1.67 -18.81 -3.31
N SER A 312 -2.11 -17.56 -3.19
CA SER A 312 -1.98 -16.78 -1.94
C SER A 312 -2.76 -17.39 -0.79
N LYS A 313 -4.00 -17.83 -1.04
CA LYS A 313 -4.81 -18.56 -0.07
C LYS A 313 -4.14 -19.85 0.39
N GLY A 314 -3.65 -20.65 -0.55
CA GLY A 314 -2.93 -21.89 -0.25
C GLY A 314 -1.65 -21.67 0.58
N ALA A 315 -0.93 -20.57 0.31
CA ALA A 315 0.23 -20.18 1.10
C ALA A 315 -0.16 -19.85 2.54
N LEU A 316 -1.18 -19.02 2.75
CA LEU A 316 -1.66 -18.67 4.08
C LEU A 316 -2.22 -19.88 4.84
N GLU A 317 -2.94 -20.76 4.17
CA GLU A 317 -3.43 -22.00 4.79
C GLU A 317 -2.28 -22.86 5.32
N ARG A 318 -1.18 -22.98 4.58
CA ARG A 318 0.02 -23.71 5.06
C ARG A 318 0.59 -23.08 6.32
N PHE A 319 0.64 -21.77 6.41
CA PHE A 319 1.07 -21.05 7.62
C PHE A 319 0.13 -21.34 8.79
N TYR A 320 -1.17 -21.17 8.59
CA TYR A 320 -2.14 -21.36 9.66
C TYR A 320 -2.25 -22.81 10.12
N HIS A 321 -2.12 -23.79 9.23
CA HIS A 321 -2.03 -25.20 9.63
C HIS A 321 -0.80 -25.49 10.49
N ALA A 322 0.33 -24.84 10.21
CA ALA A 322 1.52 -24.99 11.04
C ALA A 322 1.33 -24.39 12.44
N LEU A 323 0.55 -23.31 12.57
CA LEU A 323 0.25 -22.66 13.86
C LEU A 323 -0.81 -23.40 14.67
N LYS A 324 -1.72 -24.11 13.99
CA LYS A 324 -2.89 -24.72 14.59
C LYS A 324 -2.54 -25.78 15.64
N GLY A 325 -3.22 -25.70 16.79
CA GLY A 325 -3.10 -26.73 17.84
C GLY A 325 -1.82 -26.67 18.66
N LEU A 326 -0.97 -25.68 18.44
CA LEU A 326 0.21 -25.46 19.29
C LEU A 326 -0.15 -24.61 20.52
N PRO A 327 0.48 -24.87 21.68
CA PRO A 327 0.26 -24.04 22.85
C PRO A 327 0.76 -22.59 22.61
N VAL A 328 0.15 -21.64 23.31
CA VAL A 328 0.61 -20.25 23.32
C VAL A 328 2.00 -20.21 23.97
N ALA A 329 2.94 -19.52 23.33
CA ALA A 329 4.31 -19.37 23.81
C ALA A 329 4.88 -18.02 23.39
N GLU A 330 5.92 -17.59 24.10
CA GLU A 330 6.75 -16.47 23.68
C GLU A 330 7.64 -16.90 22.50
N PRO A 331 8.00 -15.95 21.60
CA PRO A 331 8.95 -16.24 20.52
C PRO A 331 10.28 -16.78 21.07
N ALA A 332 10.67 -17.96 20.62
CA ALA A 332 11.90 -18.59 21.05
C ALA A 332 12.48 -19.49 19.95
N GLY A 333 13.78 -19.53 19.87
CA GLY A 333 14.49 -20.30 18.85
C GLY A 333 14.46 -19.65 17.48
N GLY A 334 15.04 -20.32 16.51
CA GLY A 334 15.00 -19.90 15.12
C GLY A 334 15.88 -18.69 14.78
N GLU A 335 16.93 -18.40 15.55
CA GLU A 335 17.81 -17.25 15.36
C GLU A 335 18.42 -17.20 13.95
N ALA A 336 18.73 -18.37 13.38
CA ALA A 336 19.22 -18.46 12.00
C ALA A 336 18.17 -18.02 10.98
N PHE A 337 16.89 -18.35 11.21
CA PHE A 337 15.78 -17.87 10.37
C PHE A 337 15.58 -16.37 10.52
N VAL A 338 15.63 -15.84 11.74
CA VAL A 338 15.57 -14.39 12.00
C VAL A 338 16.67 -13.67 11.25
N GLY A 339 17.89 -14.17 11.29
CA GLY A 339 19.03 -13.58 10.58
C GLY A 339 18.83 -13.57 9.06
N ARG A 340 18.33 -14.66 8.49
CA ARG A 340 18.07 -14.77 7.06
C ARG A 340 16.87 -13.92 6.61
N PHE A 341 15.81 -13.87 7.41
CA PHE A 341 14.67 -12.99 7.18
C PHE A 341 15.12 -11.52 7.18
N SER A 342 15.91 -11.13 8.18
CA SER A 342 16.45 -9.77 8.27
C SER A 342 17.37 -9.43 7.10
N ALA A 343 18.20 -10.37 6.66
CA ALA A 343 19.05 -10.17 5.47
C ALA A 343 18.22 -9.96 4.20
N ALA A 344 17.14 -10.74 4.02
CA ALA A 344 16.22 -10.57 2.90
C ALA A 344 15.53 -9.20 2.94
N MET A 345 15.00 -8.79 4.07
CA MET A 345 14.32 -7.50 4.22
C MET A 345 15.30 -6.32 4.10
N ASN A 346 16.52 -6.46 4.55
CA ASN A 346 17.56 -5.44 4.40
C ASN A 346 18.11 -5.31 2.98
N ASP A 347 17.81 -6.26 2.11
CA ASP A 347 18.11 -6.19 0.69
C ASP A 347 16.90 -5.62 -0.09
N ASP A 348 16.73 -4.30 0.02
CA ASP A 348 15.67 -3.56 -0.66
C ASP A 348 14.26 -4.15 -0.43
N PHE A 349 13.98 -4.50 0.82
CA PHE A 349 12.69 -5.08 1.24
C PHE A 349 12.29 -6.33 0.44
N GLY A 350 13.21 -7.29 0.35
CA GLY A 350 13.09 -8.53 -0.43
C GLY A 350 12.07 -9.50 0.14
N THR A 351 10.78 -9.24 -0.01
CA THR A 351 9.70 -10.08 0.51
C THR A 351 9.62 -11.48 -0.11
N PRO A 352 9.95 -11.72 -1.38
CA PRO A 352 9.99 -13.09 -1.91
C PRO A 352 10.94 -14.01 -1.13
N GLU A 353 12.15 -13.53 -0.86
CA GLU A 353 13.16 -14.27 -0.08
C GLU A 353 12.76 -14.37 1.38
N ALA A 354 12.19 -13.31 1.95
CA ALA A 354 11.66 -13.33 3.31
C ALA A 354 10.54 -14.37 3.48
N CYS A 355 9.59 -14.44 2.55
CA CYS A 355 8.55 -15.46 2.54
C CYS A 355 9.11 -16.88 2.42
N ALA A 356 10.14 -17.08 1.62
CA ALA A 356 10.82 -18.39 1.50
C ALA A 356 11.38 -18.83 2.86
N VAL A 357 11.97 -17.94 3.63
CA VAL A 357 12.44 -18.22 5.01
C VAL A 357 11.27 -18.62 5.91
N LEU A 358 10.14 -17.92 5.84
CA LEU A 358 8.96 -18.26 6.64
C LEU A 358 8.42 -19.66 6.30
N PHE A 359 8.45 -20.08 5.04
CA PHE A 359 8.07 -21.45 4.65
C PHE A 359 9.05 -22.51 5.16
N GLU A 360 10.33 -22.20 5.25
CA GLU A 360 11.30 -23.11 5.90
C GLU A 360 11.00 -23.26 7.40
N MET A 361 10.59 -22.17 8.05
CA MET A 361 10.13 -22.22 9.45
C MET A 361 8.89 -23.11 9.61
N VAL A 362 7.95 -23.07 8.68
CA VAL A 362 6.79 -23.98 8.67
C VAL A 362 7.23 -25.44 8.64
N ARG A 363 8.18 -25.80 7.80
CA ARG A 363 8.72 -27.16 7.76
C ARG A 363 9.36 -27.59 9.08
N GLU A 364 10.12 -26.71 9.69
CA GLU A 364 10.75 -26.98 10.98
C GLU A 364 9.73 -27.09 12.12
N ILE A 365 8.72 -26.23 12.17
CA ILE A 365 7.62 -26.31 13.13
C ILE A 365 6.90 -27.66 12.99
N ASN A 366 6.58 -28.09 11.77
CA ASN A 366 5.94 -29.37 11.52
C ASN A 366 6.80 -30.56 11.93
N ARG A 367 8.12 -30.45 11.76
CA ARG A 367 9.07 -31.48 12.20
C ARG A 367 9.10 -31.62 13.72
N LEU A 368 9.05 -30.49 14.45
CA LEU A 368 9.13 -30.45 15.92
C LEU A 368 7.79 -30.76 16.62
N ARG A 369 6.68 -30.59 15.91
CA ARG A 369 5.33 -30.60 16.47
C ARG A 369 5.02 -31.77 17.38
N ASP A 370 5.41 -32.96 17.01
CA ASP A 370 5.03 -34.21 17.70
C ASP A 370 6.05 -34.62 18.77
N SER A 371 7.32 -34.26 18.62
CA SER A 371 8.40 -34.69 19.52
C SER A 371 8.85 -33.60 20.50
N GLU A 372 8.79 -32.34 20.10
CA GLU A 372 9.29 -31.19 20.86
C GLU A 372 8.27 -30.04 20.80
N VAL A 373 7.07 -30.27 21.34
CA VAL A 373 5.94 -29.36 21.21
C VAL A 373 6.24 -27.94 21.72
N ASN A 374 7.01 -27.80 22.79
CA ASN A 374 7.36 -26.47 23.32
C ASN A 374 8.33 -25.73 22.40
N ALA A 375 9.26 -26.43 21.77
CA ALA A 375 10.15 -25.86 20.77
C ALA A 375 9.37 -25.46 19.52
N ALA A 376 8.43 -26.29 19.07
CA ALA A 376 7.52 -25.96 17.97
C ALA A 376 6.68 -24.73 18.29
N ALA A 377 6.12 -24.61 19.48
CA ALA A 377 5.33 -23.47 19.92
C ALA A 377 6.15 -22.16 19.96
N GLY A 378 7.37 -22.21 20.48
CA GLY A 378 8.29 -21.06 20.49
C GLY A 378 8.64 -20.59 19.08
N LEU A 379 8.92 -21.53 18.18
CA LEU A 379 9.22 -21.23 16.77
C LEU A 379 7.97 -20.71 16.02
N ALA A 380 6.79 -21.23 16.31
CA ALA A 380 5.52 -20.72 15.77
C ALA A 380 5.26 -19.28 16.19
N ALA A 381 5.51 -18.94 17.46
CA ALA A 381 5.42 -17.57 17.95
C ALA A 381 6.44 -16.66 17.23
N ARG A 382 7.64 -17.14 16.99
CA ARG A 382 8.67 -16.44 16.18
C ARG A 382 8.20 -16.21 14.73
N LEU A 383 7.57 -17.21 14.12
CA LEU A 383 6.97 -17.08 12.79
C LEU A 383 5.92 -15.97 12.74
N LYS A 384 5.04 -15.91 13.72
CA LYS A 384 4.02 -14.84 13.82
C LYS A 384 4.67 -13.46 14.00
N GLU A 385 5.70 -13.36 14.81
CA GLU A 385 6.45 -12.12 15.02
C GLU A 385 7.05 -11.60 13.71
N LEU A 386 7.74 -12.44 12.94
CA LEU A 386 8.30 -12.07 11.65
C LEU A 386 7.21 -11.78 10.60
N ALA A 387 6.16 -12.58 10.56
CA ALA A 387 5.02 -12.36 9.66
C ALA A 387 4.26 -11.07 9.94
N SER A 388 4.32 -10.54 11.16
CA SER A 388 3.72 -9.24 11.51
C SER A 388 4.33 -8.09 10.72
N VAL A 389 5.59 -8.20 10.30
CA VAL A 389 6.25 -7.24 9.40
C VAL A 389 5.55 -7.20 8.03
N LEU A 390 5.08 -8.34 7.55
CA LEU A 390 4.29 -8.43 6.33
C LEU A 390 2.82 -8.05 6.56
N GLY A 391 2.39 -7.93 7.82
CA GLY A 391 1.01 -7.66 8.20
C GLY A 391 0.06 -8.83 7.98
N VAL A 392 0.56 -10.06 8.01
CA VAL A 392 -0.19 -11.31 7.85
C VAL A 392 -0.06 -12.20 9.08
N LEU A 393 -0.81 -13.29 9.16
CA LEU A 393 -0.93 -14.19 10.29
C LEU A 393 -1.45 -13.51 11.56
N GLN A 394 -2.40 -12.62 11.40
CA GLN A 394 -2.96 -11.81 12.49
C GLN A 394 -4.17 -12.47 13.17
N LEU A 395 -4.72 -13.54 12.60
CA LEU A 395 -5.89 -14.25 13.10
C LEU A 395 -5.50 -15.50 13.89
N GLU A 396 -6.43 -16.02 14.65
CA GLU A 396 -6.35 -17.39 15.14
C GLU A 396 -6.51 -18.37 13.96
N ALA A 397 -5.76 -19.48 14.00
CA ALA A 397 -5.73 -20.42 12.87
C ALA A 397 -7.11 -20.95 12.49
N ASP A 398 -7.93 -21.30 13.49
CA ASP A 398 -9.28 -21.81 13.25
C ASP A 398 -10.19 -20.74 12.63
N ASP A 399 -10.06 -19.49 13.03
CA ASP A 399 -10.85 -18.38 12.47
C ASP A 399 -10.53 -18.16 10.99
N PHE A 400 -9.26 -18.15 10.62
CA PHE A 400 -8.88 -18.03 9.23
C PHE A 400 -9.34 -19.22 8.40
N LEU A 401 -9.13 -20.45 8.89
CA LEU A 401 -9.46 -21.68 8.16
C LEU A 401 -10.98 -21.88 7.99
N ARG A 402 -11.78 -21.25 8.82
CA ARG A 402 -13.24 -21.20 8.71
C ARG A 402 -13.78 -19.99 7.96
N ALA A 403 -12.95 -19.02 7.67
CA ALA A 403 -13.38 -17.82 6.98
C ALA A 403 -14.00 -18.15 5.62
N GLY A 404 -15.14 -17.52 5.31
CA GLY A 404 -15.95 -17.82 4.13
C GLY A 404 -17.03 -18.89 4.36
N ALA A 405 -17.09 -19.47 5.56
CA ALA A 405 -18.19 -20.36 5.97
C ALA A 405 -19.48 -19.58 6.28
N GLU A 406 -19.35 -18.34 6.70
CA GLU A 406 -20.50 -17.49 7.02
C GLU A 406 -21.40 -17.30 5.79
N GLY A 407 -22.63 -17.77 5.89
CA GLY A 407 -23.62 -17.71 4.82
C GLY A 407 -23.62 -18.90 3.84
N ARG A 408 -22.64 -19.82 3.91
CA ARG A 408 -22.64 -21.06 3.12
C ARG A 408 -23.11 -22.26 3.93
N VAL A 409 -22.73 -22.32 5.22
CA VAL A 409 -23.15 -23.36 6.16
C VAL A 409 -23.39 -22.74 7.53
N ASP A 410 -24.33 -23.31 8.28
CA ASP A 410 -24.51 -22.97 9.68
C ASP A 410 -23.41 -23.65 10.51
N ALA A 411 -22.49 -22.86 11.07
CA ALA A 411 -21.38 -23.36 11.88
C ALA A 411 -21.88 -24.16 13.10
N ALA A 412 -23.00 -23.77 13.70
CA ALA A 412 -23.60 -24.52 14.84
C ALA A 412 -24.11 -25.89 14.40
N GLU A 413 -24.68 -25.99 13.19
CA GLU A 413 -25.09 -27.27 12.60
C GLU A 413 -23.89 -28.17 12.30
N VAL A 414 -22.83 -27.61 11.75
CA VAL A 414 -21.57 -28.36 11.48
C VAL A 414 -20.96 -28.89 12.78
N GLU A 415 -20.86 -28.08 13.81
CA GLU A 415 -20.32 -28.51 15.12
C GLU A 415 -21.20 -29.59 15.77
N ALA A 416 -22.52 -29.48 15.65
CA ALA A 416 -23.44 -30.49 16.13
C ALA A 416 -23.29 -31.84 15.41
N LEU A 417 -23.10 -31.81 14.08
CA LEU A 417 -22.84 -32.98 13.27
C LEU A 417 -21.47 -33.63 13.60
N ILE A 418 -20.46 -32.84 13.86
CA ILE A 418 -19.13 -33.32 14.28
C ILE A 418 -19.25 -34.04 15.64
N ALA A 419 -19.97 -33.44 16.59
CA ALA A 419 -20.21 -34.05 17.90
C ALA A 419 -20.99 -35.38 17.77
N ALA A 420 -22.04 -35.42 16.95
CA ALA A 420 -22.79 -36.62 16.66
C ALA A 420 -21.94 -37.72 16.01
N ARG A 421 -21.04 -37.35 15.09
CA ARG A 421 -20.09 -38.29 14.48
C ARG A 421 -19.13 -38.87 15.53
N LEU A 422 -18.60 -38.05 16.40
CA LEU A 422 -17.73 -38.49 17.49
C LEU A 422 -18.44 -39.48 18.42
N GLN A 423 -19.70 -39.17 18.80
CA GLN A 423 -20.52 -40.08 19.58
C GLN A 423 -20.75 -41.40 18.89
N ALA A 424 -21.11 -41.37 17.60
CA ALA A 424 -21.29 -42.60 16.80
C ALA A 424 -20.01 -43.45 16.76
N ARG A 425 -18.83 -42.85 16.67
CA ARG A 425 -17.55 -43.57 16.75
C ARG A 425 -17.33 -44.20 18.15
N THR A 426 -17.65 -43.48 19.20
CA THR A 426 -17.55 -43.97 20.57
C THR A 426 -18.48 -45.19 20.78
N ASP A 427 -19.67 -45.14 20.20
CA ASP A 427 -20.66 -46.20 20.26
C ASP A 427 -20.39 -47.34 19.27
N LYS A 428 -19.27 -47.25 18.50
CA LYS A 428 -18.88 -48.17 17.42
C LYS A 428 -19.95 -48.32 16.31
N ASN A 429 -20.78 -47.29 16.15
CA ASN A 429 -21.76 -47.20 15.07
C ASN A 429 -21.10 -46.56 13.84
N TRP A 430 -20.31 -47.37 13.12
CA TRP A 430 -19.53 -46.91 11.99
C TRP A 430 -20.38 -46.45 10.80
N ALA A 431 -21.54 -47.11 10.59
CA ALA A 431 -22.47 -46.71 9.52
C ALA A 431 -22.99 -45.28 9.72
N GLU A 432 -23.35 -44.91 10.96
CA GLU A 432 -23.82 -43.56 11.27
C GLU A 432 -22.68 -42.54 11.20
N SER A 433 -21.50 -42.92 11.66
CA SER A 433 -20.30 -42.06 11.52
C SER A 433 -19.99 -41.73 10.08
N ASP A 434 -20.06 -42.71 9.19
CA ASP A 434 -19.82 -42.53 7.76
C ASP A 434 -20.94 -41.71 7.10
N ARG A 435 -22.18 -41.94 7.46
CA ARG A 435 -23.34 -41.15 7.00
C ARG A 435 -23.16 -39.67 7.32
N ILE A 436 -22.79 -39.36 8.56
CA ILE A 436 -22.56 -37.96 8.99
C ILE A 436 -21.37 -37.34 8.24
N ARG A 437 -20.28 -38.08 8.06
CA ARG A 437 -19.14 -37.61 7.25
C ARG A 437 -19.58 -37.24 5.83
N ASP A 438 -20.36 -38.11 5.19
CA ASP A 438 -20.84 -37.89 3.82
C ASP A 438 -21.81 -36.70 3.77
N GLN A 439 -22.64 -36.51 4.79
CA GLN A 439 -23.49 -35.31 4.94
C GLN A 439 -22.66 -34.04 5.02
N LEU A 440 -21.64 -34.00 5.86
CA LEU A 440 -20.73 -32.85 5.98
C LEU A 440 -19.98 -32.57 4.67
N THR A 441 -19.54 -33.62 3.99
CA THR A 441 -18.92 -33.47 2.66
C THR A 441 -19.88 -32.87 1.64
N ALA A 442 -21.15 -33.29 1.64
CA ALA A 442 -22.18 -32.73 0.77
C ALA A 442 -22.49 -31.24 1.09
N MET A 443 -22.29 -30.82 2.34
CA MET A 443 -22.37 -29.42 2.76
C MET A 443 -21.12 -28.60 2.38
N GLY A 444 -20.12 -29.21 1.74
CA GLY A 444 -18.86 -28.55 1.40
C GLY A 444 -17.89 -28.41 2.58
N VAL A 445 -18.05 -29.26 3.60
CA VAL A 445 -17.20 -29.26 4.80
C VAL A 445 -16.15 -30.38 4.70
N VAL A 446 -14.90 -30.02 4.91
CA VAL A 446 -13.76 -30.95 5.01
C VAL A 446 -13.40 -31.12 6.49
N LEU A 447 -13.40 -32.36 6.96
CA LEU A 447 -13.02 -32.71 8.32
C LEU A 447 -11.52 -32.98 8.44
N GLU A 448 -10.92 -32.54 9.54
CA GLU A 448 -9.53 -32.78 9.90
C GLU A 448 -9.48 -33.42 11.28
N ASP A 449 -9.22 -34.72 11.34
CA ASP A 449 -9.11 -35.47 12.59
C ASP A 449 -7.66 -35.36 13.12
N GLY A 450 -7.51 -34.93 14.37
CA GLY A 450 -6.23 -34.77 15.06
C GLY A 450 -6.25 -35.22 16.50
N LYS A 451 -5.08 -35.18 17.18
CA LYS A 451 -4.96 -35.56 18.60
C LYS A 451 -5.81 -34.71 19.55
N GLY A 452 -6.17 -33.49 19.15
CA GLY A 452 -6.99 -32.55 19.93
C GLY A 452 -8.49 -32.58 19.58
N GLY A 453 -8.93 -33.50 18.70
CA GLY A 453 -10.31 -33.58 18.22
C GLY A 453 -10.46 -33.42 16.71
N THR A 454 -11.68 -33.29 16.24
CA THR A 454 -12.00 -33.04 14.83
C THR A 454 -12.23 -31.54 14.64
N THR A 455 -11.55 -30.95 13.69
CA THR A 455 -11.77 -29.60 13.21
C THR A 455 -12.26 -29.62 11.76
N TRP A 456 -12.69 -28.49 11.27
CA TRP A 456 -13.26 -28.44 9.92
C TRP A 456 -12.90 -27.14 9.19
N ARG A 457 -12.93 -27.21 7.87
CA ARG A 457 -12.85 -26.07 6.94
C ARG A 457 -13.83 -26.26 5.80
N LEU A 458 -14.08 -25.23 5.02
CA LEU A 458 -14.83 -25.38 3.78
C LEU A 458 -13.94 -25.98 2.68
N ALA A 459 -14.56 -26.79 1.82
CA ALA A 459 -13.97 -27.15 0.54
C ALA A 459 -13.86 -25.93 -0.37
N ASP A 460 -12.82 -25.90 -1.21
CA ASP A 460 -12.55 -24.81 -2.14
C ASP A 460 -13.64 -24.63 -3.22
#